data_f857c3f3207856788ada78f6d7fd88fd
#
_entry.id   f857c3f3207856788ada78f6d7fd88fd
#
_cell.length_a   1.000
_cell.length_b   1.000
_cell.length_c   1.000
_cell.angle_alpha   90.00
_cell.angle_beta   90.00
_cell.angle_gamma   90.00
#
_symmetry.space_group_name_H-M   'P 1'
#
loop_
_entity.id
_entity.type
_entity.pdbx_description
1 polymer ?
#
loop_
_entity_poly.entity_id
_entity_poly.type
_entity_poly.pdbx_seq_one_letter_code
_entity_poly.pdbx_strand_id
1 'polypeptide(L)'
;MKGIVLAGGSGTRLYPVTKCISKQLIPIYDKPMVYYPISVLMLAGIREILIISTPQDLPLFRRLLGDGSDIGVHFEYAEQPRPEGLAQAFIIGEQFIGDDCACLVLGDNIFYGSGFSGLLKESVENAEEHGLATVFGYWVNDPERYGVAEFDSEGNCLSIEEKPAHPKSNYAVVGLYFYPNSVVEIAKHIKPSARGELEITTVNQTYLAERKLKVKTLQRGFAWLDTGTHDSLAEASTFIEVIEKRQGLKVACLEEIAFKRGWISREQLKELAKPMLKNGYGQYIDRLASDM
;
A
#
# COMPACT_ATOMS: atom_id res chain seq x y z
N MET A 1 2.29 5.79 -14.56
CA MET A 1 1.41 5.21 -13.50
C MET A 1 1.27 6.15 -12.32
N LYS A 2 0.09 6.23 -11.72
CA LYS A 2 -0.21 7.00 -10.50
C LYS A 2 -0.53 6.09 -9.33
N GLY A 3 -0.17 6.52 -8.12
CA GLY A 3 -0.37 5.75 -6.90
C GLY A 3 -1.56 6.26 -6.09
N ILE A 4 -2.29 5.36 -5.44
CA ILE A 4 -3.35 5.68 -4.49
C ILE A 4 -3.05 4.96 -3.18
N VAL A 5 -3.02 5.71 -2.08
CA VAL A 5 -3.03 5.16 -0.73
C VAL A 5 -4.43 5.33 -0.16
N LEU A 6 -5.14 4.21 0.05
CA LEU A 6 -6.45 4.25 0.68
C LEU A 6 -6.28 4.15 2.21
N ALA A 7 -6.38 5.30 2.85
CA ALA A 7 -6.20 5.49 4.30
C ALA A 7 -7.51 5.89 5.00
N GLY A 8 -8.63 5.37 4.52
CA GLY A 8 -9.96 5.56 5.08
C GLY A 8 -10.34 4.47 6.09
N GLY A 9 -11.62 4.50 6.47
CA GLY A 9 -12.23 3.52 7.36
C GLY A 9 -12.37 4.00 8.82
N SER A 10 -13.33 3.42 9.53
CA SER A 10 -13.70 3.85 10.90
C SER A 10 -12.74 3.38 12.00
N GLY A 11 -11.85 2.43 11.70
CA GLY A 11 -10.89 1.88 12.66
C GLY A 11 -11.49 1.26 13.93
N THR A 12 -12.79 0.96 13.96
CA THR A 12 -13.53 0.55 15.18
C THR A 12 -12.95 -0.68 15.88
N ARG A 13 -12.30 -1.57 15.14
CA ARG A 13 -11.62 -2.76 15.71
C ARG A 13 -10.46 -2.41 16.64
N LEU A 14 -9.92 -1.19 16.53
CA LEU A 14 -8.81 -0.68 17.35
C LEU A 14 -9.26 0.33 18.42
N TYR A 15 -10.57 0.42 18.71
CA TYR A 15 -11.02 1.24 19.83
C TYR A 15 -10.43 0.73 21.16
N PRO A 16 -10.05 1.64 22.09
CA PRO A 16 -10.24 3.10 22.05
C PRO A 16 -9.15 3.88 21.30
N VAL A 17 -8.09 3.26 20.80
CA VAL A 17 -6.91 3.94 20.19
C VAL A 17 -7.33 4.85 19.02
N THR A 18 -8.20 4.36 18.16
CA THR A 18 -8.65 5.06 16.94
C THR A 18 -9.87 5.97 17.14
N LYS A 19 -10.23 6.31 18.39
CA LYS A 19 -11.34 7.24 18.64
C LYS A 19 -11.04 8.69 18.24
N CYS A 20 -9.77 9.06 18.21
CA CYS A 20 -9.34 10.44 17.93
C CYS A 20 -8.21 10.55 16.93
N ILE A 21 -7.78 9.42 16.33
CA ILE A 21 -6.73 9.39 15.33
C ILE A 21 -7.02 8.31 14.30
N SER A 22 -6.75 8.61 13.02
CA SER A 22 -6.78 7.60 11.97
C SER A 22 -5.82 6.45 12.29
N LYS A 23 -6.23 5.20 12.02
CA LYS A 23 -5.39 4.00 12.17
C LYS A 23 -4.03 4.17 11.50
N GLN A 24 -4.01 4.71 10.29
CA GLN A 24 -2.82 4.85 9.47
C GLN A 24 -1.84 5.93 9.96
N LEU A 25 -2.24 6.72 10.96
CA LEU A 25 -1.37 7.68 11.65
C LEU A 25 -0.78 7.13 12.97
N ILE A 26 -1.21 5.95 13.41
CA ILE A 26 -0.61 5.26 14.56
C ILE A 26 0.83 4.89 14.21
N PRO A 27 1.79 5.07 15.13
CA PRO A 27 3.17 4.68 14.88
C PRO A 27 3.31 3.16 14.79
N ILE A 28 4.08 2.70 13.80
CA ILE A 28 4.65 1.37 13.73
C ILE A 28 6.15 1.52 13.98
N TYR A 29 6.57 1.21 15.18
CA TYR A 29 7.90 1.44 15.73
C TYR A 29 8.27 2.93 15.75
N ASP A 30 9.00 3.45 14.78
CA ASP A 30 9.59 4.80 14.79
C ASP A 30 8.98 5.80 13.79
N LYS A 31 7.93 5.39 13.05
CA LYS A 31 7.25 6.24 12.05
C LYS A 31 5.77 5.92 11.92
N PRO A 32 4.96 6.85 11.39
CA PRO A 32 3.54 6.59 11.13
C PRO A 32 3.31 5.43 10.16
N MET A 33 2.27 4.64 10.39
CA MET A 33 1.92 3.47 9.57
C MET A 33 1.83 3.80 8.07
N VAL A 34 1.30 4.96 7.71
CA VAL A 34 1.13 5.37 6.30
C VAL A 34 2.45 5.48 5.52
N TYR A 35 3.59 5.59 6.19
CA TYR A 35 4.90 5.60 5.53
C TYR A 35 5.19 4.28 4.82
N TYR A 36 4.71 3.16 5.35
CA TYR A 36 4.94 1.84 4.75
C TYR A 36 4.27 1.68 3.38
N PRO A 37 2.96 1.91 3.20
CA PRO A 37 2.36 1.86 1.87
C PRO A 37 2.89 2.95 0.92
N ILE A 38 3.19 4.16 1.40
CA ILE A 38 3.84 5.20 0.58
C ILE A 38 5.20 4.70 0.07
N SER A 39 6.00 4.06 0.93
CA SER A 39 7.29 3.50 0.54
C SER A 39 7.19 2.47 -0.58
N VAL A 40 6.12 1.66 -0.60
CA VAL A 40 5.86 0.69 -1.67
C VAL A 40 5.67 1.40 -3.01
N LEU A 41 4.86 2.45 -3.05
CA LEU A 41 4.67 3.26 -4.26
C LEU A 41 5.98 3.91 -4.73
N MET A 42 6.75 4.47 -3.81
CA MET A 42 8.05 5.05 -4.12
C MET A 42 9.05 3.99 -4.63
N LEU A 43 9.07 2.79 -4.04
CA LEU A 43 9.87 1.65 -4.51
C LEU A 43 9.42 1.14 -5.89
N ALA A 44 8.16 1.29 -6.25
CA ALA A 44 7.66 1.05 -7.60
C ALA A 44 8.07 2.14 -8.61
N GLY A 45 8.65 3.26 -8.14
CA GLY A 45 9.02 4.41 -8.99
C GLY A 45 7.90 5.43 -9.16
N ILE A 46 6.80 5.29 -8.44
CA ILE A 46 5.62 6.15 -8.54
C ILE A 46 5.86 7.41 -7.70
N ARG A 47 5.67 8.58 -8.32
CA ARG A 47 5.90 9.90 -7.69
C ARG A 47 4.62 10.72 -7.53
N GLU A 48 3.60 10.49 -8.34
CA GLU A 48 2.29 11.10 -8.23
C GLU A 48 1.41 10.21 -7.34
N ILE A 49 1.05 10.68 -6.16
CA ILE A 49 0.40 9.85 -5.13
C ILE A 49 -0.84 10.57 -4.57
N LEU A 50 -1.99 9.93 -4.65
CA LEU A 50 -3.24 10.39 -4.05
C LEU A 50 -3.45 9.69 -2.70
N ILE A 51 -3.61 10.48 -1.65
CA ILE A 51 -4.00 10.01 -0.32
C ILE A 51 -5.52 10.16 -0.17
N ILE A 52 -6.22 9.06 -0.05
CA ILE A 52 -7.68 9.05 0.18
C ILE A 52 -7.94 8.72 1.64
N SER A 53 -8.65 9.60 2.35
CA SER A 53 -9.00 9.40 3.76
C SER A 53 -10.37 9.99 4.10
N THR A 54 -10.81 9.81 5.35
CA THR A 54 -12.05 10.43 5.83
C THR A 54 -11.91 11.95 5.88
N PRO A 55 -13.02 12.72 5.77
CA PRO A 55 -12.96 14.19 5.91
C PRO A 55 -12.35 14.65 7.24
N GLN A 56 -12.53 13.88 8.30
CA GLN A 56 -12.00 14.20 9.64
C GLN A 56 -10.49 14.00 9.73
N ASP A 57 -9.95 12.97 9.10
CA ASP A 57 -8.54 12.59 9.21
C ASP A 57 -7.66 13.23 8.15
N LEU A 58 -8.21 13.57 6.98
CA LEU A 58 -7.47 14.11 5.85
C LEU A 58 -6.59 15.32 6.17
N PRO A 59 -7.02 16.29 7.02
CA PRO A 59 -6.17 17.40 7.43
C PRO A 59 -4.90 16.96 8.18
N LEU A 60 -4.95 15.84 8.90
CA LEU A 60 -3.78 15.29 9.61
C LEU A 60 -2.77 14.69 8.64
N PHE A 61 -3.23 14.01 7.59
CA PHE A 61 -2.35 13.52 6.52
C PHE A 61 -1.69 14.67 5.77
N ARG A 62 -2.44 15.74 5.43
CA ARG A 62 -1.87 16.94 4.82
C ARG A 62 -0.79 17.59 5.70
N ARG A 63 -1.02 17.64 7.01
CA ARG A 63 -0.05 18.20 7.96
C ARG A 63 1.21 17.32 8.06
N LEU A 64 1.04 16.00 8.00
CA LEU A 64 2.16 15.04 8.10
C LEU A 64 3.03 15.01 6.86
N LEU A 65 2.41 14.98 5.68
CA LEU A 65 3.07 14.66 4.41
C LEU A 65 3.34 15.89 3.53
N GLY A 66 2.68 17.03 3.80
CA GLY A 66 2.79 18.22 2.98
C GLY A 66 2.32 17.99 1.54
N ASP A 67 3.03 18.57 0.58
CA ASP A 67 2.83 18.36 -0.85
C ASP A 67 3.79 17.30 -1.44
N GLY A 68 4.73 16.79 -0.64
CA GLY A 68 5.70 15.78 -1.02
C GLY A 68 6.94 16.29 -1.75
N SER A 69 7.01 17.58 -2.06
CA SER A 69 8.14 18.18 -2.78
C SER A 69 9.48 17.97 -2.08
N ASP A 70 9.49 17.95 -0.74
CA ASP A 70 10.67 17.75 0.08
C ASP A 70 11.34 16.38 -0.16
N ILE A 71 10.57 15.37 -0.57
CA ILE A 71 11.06 14.02 -0.88
C ILE A 71 10.91 13.68 -2.37
N GLY A 72 10.70 14.68 -3.21
CA GLY A 72 10.67 14.54 -4.65
C GLY A 72 9.48 13.77 -5.21
N VAL A 73 8.37 13.70 -4.47
CA VAL A 73 7.06 13.20 -4.91
C VAL A 73 6.04 14.32 -4.93
N HIS A 74 4.85 14.04 -5.42
CA HIS A 74 3.71 14.96 -5.37
C HIS A 74 2.53 14.26 -4.72
N PHE A 75 2.05 14.80 -3.58
CA PHE A 75 0.87 14.31 -2.90
C PHE A 75 -0.36 15.14 -3.24
N GLU A 76 -1.40 14.46 -3.70
CA GLU A 76 -2.77 14.96 -3.72
C GLU A 76 -3.61 14.28 -2.65
N TYR A 77 -4.77 14.87 -2.34
CA TYR A 77 -5.60 14.47 -1.22
C TYR A 77 -7.07 14.50 -1.61
N ALA A 78 -7.78 13.40 -1.38
CA ALA A 78 -9.21 13.31 -1.63
C ALA A 78 -9.96 12.72 -0.43
N GLU A 79 -11.20 13.14 -0.28
CA GLU A 79 -12.08 12.66 0.78
C GLU A 79 -12.84 11.41 0.36
N GLN A 80 -12.93 10.43 1.26
CA GLN A 80 -13.86 9.33 1.21
C GLN A 80 -14.88 9.52 2.35
N PRO A 81 -16.04 10.14 2.10
CA PRO A 81 -17.01 10.44 3.15
C PRO A 81 -17.62 9.20 3.80
N ARG A 82 -17.73 8.11 3.02
CA ARG A 82 -18.25 6.81 3.45
C ARG A 82 -17.40 5.68 2.89
N PRO A 83 -17.08 4.64 3.69
CA PRO A 83 -16.29 3.49 3.24
C PRO A 83 -17.17 2.54 2.43
N GLU A 84 -17.40 2.83 1.16
CA GLU A 84 -18.26 2.04 0.25
C GLU A 84 -17.49 0.96 -0.52
N GLY A 85 -16.34 0.53 0.00
CA GLY A 85 -15.50 -0.52 -0.57
C GLY A 85 -14.19 -0.01 -1.19
N LEU A 86 -13.27 -0.94 -1.45
CA LEU A 86 -11.91 -0.58 -1.92
C LEU A 86 -11.92 -0.03 -3.35
N ALA A 87 -12.79 -0.55 -4.22
CA ALA A 87 -12.87 -0.12 -5.60
C ALA A 87 -13.38 1.33 -5.76
N GLN A 88 -14.05 1.90 -4.73
CA GLN A 88 -14.43 3.31 -4.69
C GLN A 88 -13.22 4.25 -4.85
N ALA A 89 -12.02 3.81 -4.46
CA ALA A 89 -10.80 4.60 -4.58
C ALA A 89 -10.52 5.04 -6.03
N PHE A 90 -10.86 4.21 -7.03
CA PHE A 90 -10.69 4.55 -8.44
C PHE A 90 -11.73 5.54 -8.95
N ILE A 91 -12.94 5.52 -8.39
CA ILE A 91 -14.00 6.50 -8.70
C ILE A 91 -13.65 7.86 -8.11
N ILE A 92 -13.22 7.90 -6.83
CA ILE A 92 -12.77 9.13 -6.16
C ILE A 92 -11.53 9.69 -6.85
N GLY A 93 -10.60 8.83 -7.24
CA GLY A 93 -9.34 9.20 -7.86
C GLY A 93 -9.40 9.40 -9.38
N GLU A 94 -10.56 9.33 -10.02
CA GLU A 94 -10.69 9.38 -11.49
C GLU A 94 -9.96 10.57 -12.13
N GLN A 95 -10.19 11.77 -11.62
CA GLN A 95 -9.55 12.98 -12.16
C GLN A 95 -8.03 12.98 -11.94
N PHE A 96 -7.59 12.48 -10.80
CA PHE A 96 -6.17 12.33 -10.50
C PHE A 96 -5.52 11.28 -11.40
N ILE A 97 -6.14 10.12 -11.60
CA ILE A 97 -5.63 9.06 -12.47
C ILE A 97 -5.54 9.56 -13.91
N GLY A 98 -6.57 10.24 -14.42
CA GLY A 98 -6.63 10.66 -15.82
C GLY A 98 -6.50 9.47 -16.77
N ASP A 99 -5.55 9.54 -17.70
CA ASP A 99 -5.28 8.48 -18.68
C ASP A 99 -4.20 7.49 -18.23
N ASP A 100 -3.67 7.64 -17.01
CA ASP A 100 -2.60 6.80 -16.48
C ASP A 100 -3.10 5.46 -15.95
N CYS A 101 -2.21 4.47 -15.87
CA CYS A 101 -2.40 3.27 -15.06
C CYS A 101 -2.40 3.63 -13.57
N ALA A 102 -3.03 2.80 -12.73
CA ALA A 102 -3.17 3.04 -11.30
C ALA A 102 -2.58 1.91 -10.45
N CYS A 103 -1.85 2.29 -9.39
CA CYS A 103 -1.48 1.39 -8.31
C CYS A 103 -2.25 1.78 -7.05
N LEU A 104 -3.02 0.84 -6.48
CA LEU A 104 -3.69 1.01 -5.20
C LEU A 104 -2.96 0.22 -4.12
N VAL A 105 -2.65 0.87 -3.01
CA VAL A 105 -2.14 0.22 -1.81
C VAL A 105 -3.00 0.59 -0.60
N LEU A 106 -3.31 -0.40 0.24
CA LEU A 106 -4.07 -0.15 1.46
C LEU A 106 -3.16 0.49 2.52
N GLY A 107 -3.65 1.55 3.14
CA GLY A 107 -2.91 2.40 4.07
C GLY A 107 -2.44 1.72 5.36
N ASP A 108 -2.91 0.51 5.61
CA ASP A 108 -2.63 -0.31 6.80
C ASP A 108 -1.83 -1.58 6.50
N ASN A 109 -1.34 -1.75 5.27
CA ASN A 109 -0.55 -2.90 4.86
C ASN A 109 0.95 -2.60 4.91
N ILE A 110 1.71 -3.50 5.51
CA ILE A 110 3.17 -3.43 5.62
C ILE A 110 3.75 -4.60 4.84
N PHE A 111 4.71 -4.29 3.96
CA PHE A 111 5.41 -5.28 3.15
C PHE A 111 6.92 -5.22 3.45
N TYR A 112 7.52 -6.38 3.65
CA TYR A 112 8.97 -6.50 3.81
C TYR A 112 9.47 -7.79 3.15
N GLY A 113 10.48 -7.70 2.30
CA GLY A 113 11.06 -8.88 1.67
C GLY A 113 12.13 -8.55 0.63
N SER A 114 13.05 -9.47 0.43
CA SER A 114 14.08 -9.34 -0.59
C SER A 114 13.49 -9.45 -1.99
N GLY A 115 14.02 -8.67 -2.93
CA GLY A 115 13.55 -8.70 -4.34
C GLY A 115 12.23 -7.96 -4.58
N PHE A 116 11.64 -7.33 -3.57
CA PHE A 116 10.32 -6.68 -3.71
C PHE A 116 10.30 -5.60 -4.80
N SER A 117 11.34 -4.77 -4.90
CA SER A 117 11.42 -3.73 -5.94
C SER A 117 11.37 -4.29 -7.36
N GLY A 118 11.91 -5.50 -7.59
CA GLY A 118 11.82 -6.19 -8.89
C GLY A 118 10.39 -6.61 -9.22
N LEU A 119 9.66 -7.17 -8.23
CA LEU A 119 8.26 -7.54 -8.39
C LEU A 119 7.37 -6.31 -8.66
N LEU A 120 7.64 -5.18 -7.98
CA LEU A 120 6.93 -3.93 -8.18
C LEU A 120 7.16 -3.38 -9.59
N LYS A 121 8.42 -3.35 -10.05
CA LYS A 121 8.78 -2.89 -11.41
C LYS A 121 8.07 -3.72 -12.48
N GLU A 122 8.14 -5.04 -12.40
CA GLU A 122 7.44 -5.93 -13.32
C GLU A 122 5.91 -5.71 -13.32
N SER A 123 5.32 -5.37 -12.15
CA SER A 123 3.89 -5.08 -12.05
C SER A 123 3.51 -3.76 -12.72
N VAL A 124 4.38 -2.75 -12.65
CA VAL A 124 4.23 -1.50 -13.40
C VAL A 124 4.29 -1.78 -14.91
N GLU A 125 5.30 -2.52 -15.37
CA GLU A 125 5.47 -2.91 -16.78
C GLU A 125 4.25 -3.70 -17.29
N ASN A 126 3.73 -4.65 -16.50
CA ASN A 126 2.52 -5.39 -16.84
C ASN A 126 1.33 -4.48 -17.14
N ALA A 127 1.11 -3.47 -16.29
CA ALA A 127 -0.02 -2.55 -16.45
C ALA A 127 0.19 -1.57 -17.61
N GLU A 128 1.38 -0.96 -17.74
CA GLU A 128 1.65 0.12 -18.68
C GLU A 128 1.91 -0.40 -20.11
N GLU A 129 2.65 -1.52 -20.24
CA GLU A 129 3.09 -2.01 -21.54
C GLU A 129 2.23 -3.17 -22.07
N HIS A 130 1.66 -3.97 -21.15
CA HIS A 130 0.94 -5.19 -21.54
C HIS A 130 -0.57 -5.13 -21.29
N GLY A 131 -1.07 -4.08 -20.63
CA GLY A 131 -2.50 -3.95 -20.29
C GLY A 131 -2.98 -5.03 -19.32
N LEU A 132 -2.10 -5.55 -18.46
CA LEU A 132 -2.38 -6.62 -17.51
C LEU A 132 -2.46 -6.08 -16.09
N ALA A 133 -3.52 -6.43 -15.37
CA ALA A 133 -3.61 -6.22 -13.93
C ALA A 133 -2.66 -7.18 -13.18
N THR A 134 -2.05 -6.71 -12.08
CA THR A 134 -1.24 -7.54 -11.19
C THR A 134 -1.68 -7.39 -9.75
N VAL A 135 -1.92 -8.51 -9.08
CA VAL A 135 -2.20 -8.59 -7.65
C VAL A 135 -1.28 -9.61 -7.00
N PHE A 136 -1.20 -9.61 -5.67
CA PHE A 136 -0.27 -10.47 -4.94
C PHE A 136 -1.01 -11.42 -4.01
N GLY A 137 -0.62 -12.70 -4.03
CA GLY A 137 -1.07 -13.73 -3.13
C GLY A 137 -0.04 -14.01 -2.04
N TYR A 138 -0.47 -14.05 -0.79
CA TYR A 138 0.34 -14.39 0.37
C TYR A 138 -0.26 -15.56 1.15
N TRP A 139 0.55 -16.54 1.51
CA TRP A 139 0.09 -17.71 2.24
C TRP A 139 -0.23 -17.36 3.70
N VAL A 140 -1.47 -17.63 4.11
CA VAL A 140 -1.99 -17.36 5.46
C VAL A 140 -2.65 -18.62 6.07
N ASN A 141 -2.81 -18.61 7.38
CA ASN A 141 -3.49 -19.72 8.10
C ASN A 141 -5.00 -19.50 8.22
N ASP A 142 -5.48 -18.27 8.02
CA ASP A 142 -6.87 -17.82 8.19
C ASP A 142 -7.41 -17.14 6.91
N PRO A 143 -7.39 -17.86 5.74
CA PRO A 143 -7.70 -17.26 4.45
C PRO A 143 -9.14 -16.74 4.32
N GLU A 144 -10.09 -17.25 5.10
CA GLU A 144 -11.50 -16.83 5.10
C GLU A 144 -11.72 -15.35 5.45
N ARG A 145 -10.70 -14.69 5.98
CA ARG A 145 -10.75 -13.25 6.31
C ARG A 145 -10.52 -12.33 5.10
N TYR A 146 -10.03 -12.88 3.99
CA TYR A 146 -9.49 -12.13 2.84
C TYR A 146 -10.15 -12.55 1.53
N GLY A 147 -9.85 -11.82 0.46
CA GLY A 147 -10.02 -12.37 -0.88
C GLY A 147 -9.04 -13.53 -1.08
N VAL A 148 -9.50 -14.66 -1.58
CA VAL A 148 -8.71 -15.89 -1.73
C VAL A 148 -8.53 -16.24 -3.19
N ALA A 149 -7.27 -16.41 -3.63
CA ALA A 149 -6.94 -16.84 -4.99
C ALA A 149 -6.73 -18.36 -5.05
N GLU A 150 -7.38 -19.02 -6.01
CA GLU A 150 -7.20 -20.43 -6.34
C GLU A 150 -6.25 -20.59 -7.54
N PHE A 151 -5.39 -21.58 -7.51
CA PHE A 151 -4.40 -21.85 -8.57
C PHE A 151 -4.52 -23.28 -9.07
N ASP A 152 -4.19 -23.46 -10.36
CA ASP A 152 -3.95 -24.78 -10.94
C ASP A 152 -2.54 -25.30 -10.61
N SER A 153 -2.22 -26.50 -11.10
CA SER A 153 -0.90 -27.12 -10.90
C SER A 153 0.25 -26.39 -11.61
N GLU A 154 -0.09 -25.51 -12.56
CA GLU A 154 0.87 -24.69 -13.31
C GLU A 154 1.06 -23.30 -12.70
N GLY A 155 0.28 -22.98 -11.66
CA GLY A 155 0.33 -21.68 -10.96
C GLY A 155 -0.51 -20.59 -11.62
N ASN A 156 -1.43 -20.94 -12.54
CA ASN A 156 -2.38 -19.99 -13.10
C ASN A 156 -3.54 -19.76 -12.12
N CYS A 157 -3.97 -18.53 -11.97
CA CYS A 157 -5.13 -18.22 -11.15
C CYS A 157 -6.41 -18.70 -11.83
N LEU A 158 -7.17 -19.54 -11.12
CA LEU A 158 -8.45 -20.09 -11.60
C LEU A 158 -9.63 -19.26 -11.12
N SER A 159 -9.61 -18.82 -9.87
CA SER A 159 -10.68 -18.03 -9.28
C SER A 159 -10.16 -17.12 -8.17
N ILE A 160 -10.89 -16.05 -7.88
CA ILE A 160 -10.72 -15.22 -6.68
C ILE A 160 -12.08 -15.05 -6.03
N GLU A 161 -12.19 -15.36 -4.73
CA GLU A 161 -13.43 -15.28 -3.96
C GLU A 161 -13.23 -14.37 -2.74
N GLU A 162 -14.18 -13.43 -2.50
CA GLU A 162 -14.14 -12.54 -1.35
C GLU A 162 -14.65 -13.25 -0.10
N LYS A 163 -13.78 -13.37 0.91
CA LYS A 163 -14.09 -13.95 2.23
C LYS A 163 -14.94 -15.24 2.15
N PRO A 164 -14.46 -16.26 1.43
CA PRO A 164 -15.22 -17.49 1.25
C PRO A 164 -15.39 -18.23 2.57
N ALA A 165 -16.57 -18.77 2.82
CA ALA A 165 -16.81 -19.61 4.00
C ALA A 165 -16.01 -20.94 3.96
N HIS A 166 -15.67 -21.39 2.75
CA HIS A 166 -14.84 -22.57 2.49
C HIS A 166 -13.75 -22.21 1.49
N PRO A 167 -12.60 -21.67 1.96
CA PRO A 167 -11.51 -21.26 1.09
C PRO A 167 -10.94 -22.42 0.27
N LYS A 168 -10.71 -22.19 -1.03
CA LYS A 168 -10.13 -23.19 -1.93
C LYS A 168 -8.61 -23.26 -1.86
N SER A 169 -7.99 -22.28 -1.25
CA SER A 169 -6.55 -22.20 -1.02
C SER A 169 -6.23 -21.37 0.22
N ASN A 170 -4.97 -21.33 0.61
CA ASN A 170 -4.45 -20.45 1.66
C ASN A 170 -3.85 -19.14 1.14
N TYR A 171 -3.98 -18.83 -0.16
CA TYR A 171 -3.42 -17.61 -0.72
C TYR A 171 -4.39 -16.44 -0.60
N ALA A 172 -4.17 -15.59 0.41
CA ALA A 172 -4.87 -14.32 0.55
C ALA A 172 -4.37 -13.31 -0.49
N VAL A 173 -5.28 -12.60 -1.14
CA VAL A 173 -4.94 -11.44 -1.98
C VAL A 173 -4.67 -10.25 -1.07
N VAL A 174 -3.44 -9.77 -1.09
CA VAL A 174 -3.00 -8.68 -0.20
C VAL A 174 -3.38 -7.31 -0.74
N GLY A 175 -3.32 -6.29 0.10
CA GLY A 175 -3.77 -4.93 -0.21
C GLY A 175 -2.82 -4.12 -1.10
N LEU A 176 -2.37 -4.70 -2.22
CA LEU A 176 -1.52 -4.07 -3.22
C LEU A 176 -1.94 -4.51 -4.62
N TYR A 177 -2.30 -3.55 -5.46
CA TYR A 177 -2.94 -3.81 -6.75
C TYR A 177 -2.38 -2.87 -7.81
N PHE A 178 -2.02 -3.42 -8.98
CA PHE A 178 -1.58 -2.67 -10.16
C PHE A 178 -2.58 -2.91 -11.29
N TYR A 179 -3.10 -1.84 -11.86
CA TYR A 179 -4.13 -1.92 -12.88
C TYR A 179 -3.85 -1.02 -14.08
N PRO A 180 -4.20 -1.47 -15.29
CA PRO A 180 -4.36 -0.57 -16.44
C PRO A 180 -5.42 0.50 -16.17
N ASN A 181 -5.43 1.58 -16.95
CA ASN A 181 -6.41 2.69 -16.83
C ASN A 181 -7.88 2.22 -16.85
N SER A 182 -8.18 1.13 -17.54
CA SER A 182 -9.53 0.53 -17.60
C SER A 182 -10.15 0.23 -16.23
N VAL A 183 -9.36 0.21 -15.16
CA VAL A 183 -9.86 -0.01 -13.79
C VAL A 183 -10.89 1.04 -13.37
N VAL A 184 -10.76 2.28 -13.84
CA VAL A 184 -11.70 3.37 -13.52
C VAL A 184 -13.10 3.04 -14.04
N GLU A 185 -13.20 2.63 -15.31
CA GLU A 185 -14.48 2.23 -15.90
C GLU A 185 -15.04 0.95 -15.30
N ILE A 186 -14.19 -0.04 -15.02
CA ILE A 186 -14.61 -1.27 -14.31
C ILE A 186 -15.21 -0.89 -12.94
N ALA A 187 -14.52 -0.06 -12.16
CA ALA A 187 -14.97 0.34 -10.82
C ALA A 187 -16.32 1.08 -10.83
N LYS A 188 -16.62 1.86 -11.87
CA LYS A 188 -17.91 2.53 -12.05
C LYS A 188 -19.07 1.58 -12.35
N HIS A 189 -18.78 0.42 -12.96
CA HIS A 189 -19.81 -0.50 -13.45
C HIS A 189 -20.05 -1.71 -12.56
N ILE A 190 -19.15 -2.01 -11.59
CA ILE A 190 -19.40 -3.08 -10.62
C ILE A 190 -20.57 -2.71 -9.69
N LYS A 191 -21.30 -3.73 -9.25
CA LYS A 191 -22.39 -3.56 -8.30
C LYS A 191 -21.90 -3.80 -6.88
N PRO A 192 -22.45 -3.08 -5.88
CA PRO A 192 -22.17 -3.37 -4.49
C PRO A 192 -22.50 -4.82 -4.15
N SER A 193 -21.66 -5.43 -3.32
CA SER A 193 -21.89 -6.78 -2.77
C SER A 193 -23.07 -6.80 -1.78
N ALA A 194 -23.40 -7.98 -1.25
CA ALA A 194 -24.39 -8.12 -0.18
C ALA A 194 -24.03 -7.30 1.09
N ARG A 195 -22.77 -6.90 1.24
CA ARG A 195 -22.28 -6.01 2.31
C ARG A 195 -22.46 -4.52 2.00
N GLY A 196 -22.93 -4.18 0.80
CA GLY A 196 -23.05 -2.80 0.32
C GLY A 196 -21.73 -2.19 -0.14
N GLU A 197 -20.68 -2.99 -0.35
CA GLU A 197 -19.35 -2.55 -0.71
C GLU A 197 -19.02 -2.80 -2.19
N LEU A 198 -18.34 -1.85 -2.84
CA LEU A 198 -17.71 -2.01 -4.15
C LEU A 198 -16.42 -2.81 -3.96
N GLU A 199 -16.53 -4.13 -4.14
CA GLU A 199 -15.46 -5.05 -3.82
C GLU A 199 -14.32 -5.01 -4.83
N ILE A 200 -13.08 -4.91 -4.36
CA ILE A 200 -11.90 -5.03 -5.22
C ILE A 200 -11.81 -6.44 -5.85
N THR A 201 -12.32 -7.43 -5.17
CA THR A 201 -12.41 -8.81 -5.69
C THR A 201 -13.24 -8.89 -6.96
N THR A 202 -14.32 -8.11 -7.08
CA THR A 202 -15.13 -8.05 -8.31
C THR A 202 -14.34 -7.42 -9.46
N VAL A 203 -13.53 -6.39 -9.19
CA VAL A 203 -12.60 -5.82 -10.18
C VAL A 203 -11.60 -6.88 -10.65
N ASN A 204 -10.98 -7.61 -9.73
CA ASN A 204 -10.05 -8.68 -10.05
C ASN A 204 -10.70 -9.81 -10.88
N GLN A 205 -11.94 -10.20 -10.55
CA GLN A 205 -12.72 -11.19 -11.30
C GLN A 205 -12.98 -10.73 -12.74
N THR A 206 -13.22 -9.44 -12.95
CA THR A 206 -13.41 -8.89 -14.31
C THR A 206 -12.13 -9.07 -15.14
N TYR A 207 -10.96 -8.67 -14.60
CA TYR A 207 -9.69 -8.89 -15.28
C TYR A 207 -9.36 -10.38 -15.47
N LEU A 208 -9.70 -11.23 -14.50
CA LEU A 208 -9.50 -12.67 -14.61
C LEU A 208 -10.33 -13.27 -15.75
N ALA A 209 -11.62 -12.89 -15.87
CA ALA A 209 -12.51 -13.33 -16.94
C ALA A 209 -12.00 -12.91 -18.34
N GLU A 210 -11.36 -11.75 -18.42
CA GLU A 210 -10.72 -11.25 -19.65
C GLU A 210 -9.32 -11.86 -19.90
N ARG A 211 -8.82 -12.75 -19.03
CA ARG A 211 -7.45 -13.30 -19.05
C ARG A 211 -6.37 -12.22 -18.97
N LYS A 212 -6.67 -11.11 -18.28
CA LYS A 212 -5.78 -9.96 -18.08
C LYS A 212 -5.31 -9.81 -16.63
N LEU A 213 -5.50 -10.81 -15.78
CA LEU A 213 -5.04 -10.80 -14.39
C LEU A 213 -3.79 -11.67 -14.22
N LYS A 214 -2.77 -11.09 -13.60
CA LYS A 214 -1.60 -11.82 -13.08
C LYS A 214 -1.69 -11.85 -11.55
N VAL A 215 -1.56 -13.03 -10.96
CA VAL A 215 -1.43 -13.19 -9.51
C VAL A 215 0.00 -13.64 -9.21
N LYS A 216 0.77 -12.80 -8.51
CA LYS A 216 2.13 -13.11 -8.11
C LYS A 216 2.14 -13.56 -6.65
N THR A 217 2.73 -14.71 -6.37
CA THR A 217 2.85 -15.19 -5.00
C THR A 217 4.07 -14.59 -4.30
N LEU A 218 3.86 -14.00 -3.13
CA LEU A 218 4.94 -13.57 -2.25
C LEU A 218 5.51 -14.82 -1.56
N GLN A 219 6.77 -15.12 -1.88
CA GLN A 219 7.45 -16.35 -1.47
C GLN A 219 7.91 -16.30 0.00
N ARG A 220 8.42 -17.43 0.52
CA ARG A 220 9.09 -17.48 1.83
C ARG A 220 10.18 -16.40 1.93
N GLY A 221 10.24 -15.72 3.06
CA GLY A 221 11.14 -14.58 3.27
C GLY A 221 10.46 -13.22 3.06
N PHE A 222 9.23 -13.20 2.52
CA PHE A 222 8.36 -12.04 2.60
C PHE A 222 7.58 -12.03 3.91
N ALA A 223 7.38 -10.85 4.45
CA ALA A 223 6.41 -10.56 5.48
C ALA A 223 5.37 -9.58 4.92
N TRP A 224 4.11 -9.98 5.02
CA TRP A 224 2.96 -9.11 4.86
C TRP A 224 2.25 -9.04 6.20
N LEU A 225 2.09 -7.84 6.73
CA LEU A 225 1.48 -7.60 8.03
C LEU A 225 0.23 -6.75 7.83
N ASP A 226 -0.90 -7.31 8.23
CA ASP A 226 -2.19 -6.64 8.36
C ASP A 226 -2.27 -6.10 9.80
N THR A 227 -2.45 -4.82 9.98
CA THR A 227 -2.50 -4.19 11.29
C THR A 227 -3.95 -4.03 11.80
N GLY A 228 -4.82 -5.02 11.53
CA GLY A 228 -6.26 -4.97 11.76
C GLY A 228 -6.72 -5.12 13.21
N THR A 229 -5.88 -5.59 14.11
CA THR A 229 -6.16 -5.84 15.54
C THR A 229 -5.07 -5.22 16.41
N HIS A 230 -5.32 -5.10 17.73
CA HIS A 230 -4.31 -4.62 18.69
C HIS A 230 -3.06 -5.53 18.69
N ASP A 231 -3.27 -6.83 18.63
CA ASP A 231 -2.17 -7.81 18.62
C ASP A 231 -1.34 -7.68 17.33
N SER A 232 -1.98 -7.67 16.16
CA SER A 232 -1.26 -7.53 14.89
C SER A 232 -0.55 -6.17 14.75
N LEU A 233 -1.08 -5.11 15.37
CA LEU A 233 -0.42 -3.80 15.44
C LEU A 233 0.87 -3.87 16.28
N ALA A 234 0.81 -4.52 17.44
CA ALA A 234 1.98 -4.71 18.31
C ALA A 234 3.03 -5.61 17.67
N GLU A 235 2.60 -6.71 17.05
CA GLU A 235 3.48 -7.64 16.32
C GLU A 235 4.18 -6.94 15.15
N ALA A 236 3.46 -6.14 14.36
CA ALA A 236 4.06 -5.37 13.27
C ALA A 236 5.13 -4.40 13.78
N SER A 237 4.85 -3.68 14.89
CA SER A 237 5.81 -2.76 15.50
C SER A 237 7.07 -3.50 15.98
N THR A 238 6.91 -4.64 16.66
CA THR A 238 8.00 -5.48 17.13
C THR A 238 8.82 -6.06 15.97
N PHE A 239 8.15 -6.53 14.91
CA PHE A 239 8.81 -7.06 13.73
C PHE A 239 9.73 -6.00 13.08
N ILE A 240 9.21 -4.80 12.84
CA ILE A 240 10.00 -3.70 12.26
C ILE A 240 11.16 -3.31 13.17
N GLU A 241 10.93 -3.19 14.48
CA GLU A 241 11.98 -2.90 15.46
C GLU A 241 13.14 -3.89 15.38
N VAL A 242 12.82 -5.18 15.38
CA VAL A 242 13.83 -6.25 15.34
C VAL A 242 14.65 -6.18 14.05
N ILE A 243 13.99 -6.04 12.89
CA ILE A 243 14.65 -5.96 11.60
C ILE A 243 15.59 -4.74 11.54
N GLU A 244 15.08 -3.56 11.88
CA GLU A 244 15.87 -2.32 11.84
C GLU A 244 17.07 -2.36 12.79
N LYS A 245 16.88 -2.86 14.01
CA LYS A 245 17.98 -2.99 14.99
C LYS A 245 19.04 -3.99 14.56
N ARG A 246 18.67 -5.09 13.90
CA ARG A 246 19.59 -6.12 13.43
C ARG A 246 20.39 -5.70 12.20
N GLN A 247 19.74 -5.03 11.26
CA GLN A 247 20.38 -4.64 10.00
C GLN A 247 21.06 -3.26 10.08
N GLY A 248 20.65 -2.41 11.01
CA GLY A 248 21.09 -1.01 11.06
C GLY A 248 20.52 -0.16 9.92
N LEU A 249 19.56 -0.70 9.15
CA LEU A 249 18.89 -0.05 8.06
C LEU A 249 17.41 0.17 8.40
N LYS A 250 16.83 1.26 7.90
CA LYS A 250 15.42 1.56 8.10
C LYS A 250 14.53 0.84 7.08
N VAL A 251 13.36 0.42 7.53
CA VAL A 251 12.26 -0.03 6.67
C VAL A 251 11.35 1.16 6.37
N ALA A 252 10.94 1.34 5.12
CA ALA A 252 10.03 2.43 4.72
C ALA A 252 10.51 3.85 5.12
N CYS A 253 11.81 4.12 5.04
CA CYS A 253 12.35 5.47 5.18
C CYS A 253 12.18 6.19 3.84
N LEU A 254 11.22 7.12 3.77
CA LEU A 254 10.85 7.79 2.52
C LEU A 254 12.00 8.64 1.99
N GLU A 255 12.72 9.32 2.88
CA GLU A 255 13.87 10.17 2.56
C GLU A 255 15.04 9.35 1.98
N GLU A 256 15.29 8.15 2.53
CA GLU A 256 16.30 7.23 1.99
C GLU A 256 15.94 6.75 0.59
N ILE A 257 14.66 6.37 0.38
CA ILE A 257 14.18 5.92 -0.93
C ILE A 257 14.31 7.03 -1.95
N ALA A 258 13.87 8.24 -1.61
CA ALA A 258 13.97 9.42 -2.46
C ALA A 258 15.42 9.73 -2.85
N PHE A 259 16.34 9.68 -1.88
CA PHE A 259 17.76 9.90 -2.11
C PHE A 259 18.39 8.80 -2.99
N LYS A 260 18.14 7.53 -2.69
CA LYS A 260 18.65 6.40 -3.51
C LYS A 260 18.09 6.38 -4.92
N ARG A 261 16.90 6.93 -5.13
CA ARG A 261 16.27 7.11 -6.43
C ARG A 261 16.80 8.36 -7.18
N GLY A 262 17.61 9.20 -6.52
CA GLY A 262 18.09 10.46 -7.11
C GLY A 262 17.01 11.53 -7.25
N TRP A 263 15.92 11.43 -6.49
CA TRP A 263 14.83 12.40 -6.50
C TRP A 263 15.13 13.63 -5.65
N ILE A 264 16.00 13.47 -4.66
CA ILE A 264 16.53 14.54 -3.82
C ILE A 264 18.05 14.48 -3.76
N SER A 265 18.69 15.64 -3.56
CA SER A 265 20.14 15.75 -3.40
C SER A 265 20.58 15.37 -1.97
N ARG A 266 21.89 15.22 -1.79
CA ARG A 266 22.53 15.04 -0.50
C ARG A 266 22.27 16.21 0.47
N GLU A 267 22.30 17.42 -0.06
CA GLU A 267 22.04 18.64 0.70
C GLU A 267 20.58 18.66 1.18
N GLN A 268 19.63 18.31 0.31
CA GLN A 268 18.21 18.19 0.69
C GLN A 268 18.03 17.12 1.76
N LEU A 269 18.68 15.96 1.63
CA LEU A 269 18.62 14.89 2.64
C LEU A 269 19.13 15.37 4.01
N LYS A 270 20.21 16.15 4.05
CA LYS A 270 20.73 16.77 5.28
C LYS A 270 19.75 17.77 5.90
N GLU A 271 19.11 18.59 5.07
CA GLU A 271 18.09 19.53 5.56
C GLU A 271 16.91 18.79 6.21
N LEU A 272 16.44 17.68 5.60
CA LEU A 272 15.38 16.83 6.16
C LEU A 272 15.76 16.20 7.50
N ALA A 273 17.04 15.87 7.70
CA ALA A 273 17.52 15.29 8.96
C ALA A 273 17.52 16.29 10.13
N LYS A 274 17.81 17.58 9.88
CA LYS A 274 18.04 18.61 10.91
C LYS A 274 16.98 18.67 12.03
N PRO A 275 15.68 18.74 11.74
CA PRO A 275 14.66 18.80 12.78
C PRO A 275 14.56 17.52 13.63
N MET A 276 15.12 16.41 13.16
CA MET A 276 15.00 15.07 13.76
C MET A 276 16.31 14.56 14.39
N LEU A 277 17.39 15.33 14.43
CA LEU A 277 18.71 14.89 14.93
C LEU A 277 18.70 14.45 16.40
N LYS A 278 17.66 14.78 17.18
CA LYS A 278 17.49 14.35 18.56
C LYS A 278 17.01 12.90 18.70
N ASN A 279 16.61 12.25 17.62
CA ASN A 279 16.12 10.87 17.60
C ASN A 279 16.90 10.01 16.61
N GLY A 280 16.77 8.69 16.73
CA GLY A 280 17.49 7.73 15.89
C GLY A 280 17.10 7.73 14.43
N TYR A 281 15.88 8.19 14.06
CA TYR A 281 15.44 8.31 12.68
C TYR A 281 16.22 9.42 11.95
N GLY A 282 16.26 10.62 12.53
CA GLY A 282 17.00 11.73 11.94
C GLY A 282 18.52 11.50 11.92
N GLN A 283 19.09 10.87 12.96
CA GLN A 283 20.52 10.49 13.00
C GLN A 283 20.85 9.47 11.89
N TYR A 284 19.94 8.57 11.56
CA TYR A 284 20.10 7.64 10.45
C TYR A 284 20.15 8.37 9.10
N ILE A 285 19.23 9.30 8.86
CA ILE A 285 19.19 10.10 7.62
C ILE A 285 20.47 10.94 7.49
N ASP A 286 20.91 11.60 8.56
CA ASP A 286 22.13 12.42 8.57
C ASP A 286 23.38 11.58 8.26
N ARG A 287 23.48 10.37 8.84
CA ARG A 287 24.57 9.42 8.53
C ARG A 287 24.54 9.01 7.06
N LEU A 288 23.37 8.66 6.49
CA LEU A 288 23.24 8.34 5.05
C LEU A 288 23.76 9.48 4.17
N ALA A 289 23.48 10.71 4.55
CA ALA A 289 23.95 11.89 3.82
C ALA A 289 25.45 12.14 4.00
N SER A 290 26.11 11.55 4.99
CA SER A 290 27.52 11.76 5.31
C SER A 290 28.44 10.66 4.78
N ASP A 291 27.97 9.40 4.76
CA ASP A 291 28.80 8.19 4.50
C ASP A 291 28.92 7.84 3.01
N MET A 292 28.19 8.48 2.10
CA MET A 292 28.26 8.34 0.65
C MET A 292 28.77 9.63 -0.02
#